data_a44b5bc5fedea9b09cbfbbfd656fec5f
#
_entry.id   a44b5bc5fedea9b09cbfbbfd656fec5f
#
_cell.length_a   1.000
_cell.length_b   1.000
_cell.length_c   1.000
_cell.angle_alpha   90.00
_cell.angle_beta   90.00
_cell.angle_gamma   90.00
#
_symmetry.space_group_name_H-M   'P 1'
#
loop_
_entity.id
_entity.type
_entity.pdbx_description
1 polymer ?
#
loop_
_entity_poly.entity_id
_entity_poly.type
_entity_poly.pdbx_seq_one_letter_code
_entity_poly.pdbx_strand_id
1 'polypeptide(L)'
;MQPVPAAVRNWLIVVAGMIFFMIVLGALTRLTESGLSMVEWKPVTGWLPPVGEQAWQAELEKYLSSPQGRLVNRGFDIDQFKQIFWLEFLHRLWGRLIGLAVALPLAWFWLSGRLSPWLKPRLVALLVLGGLQGALGWAMVASGLVDRPSVSHYRLAAHLLLAVALYAYTVWLVLELGRQDLRHDDAKTMRKATALIALTFVVMTWGALMAGLRAGASHNTFPTMSGYWMPPGLLELAPWWINLFENGTTVQFVHRWLAAFLVLGVLVLAWRARRPEALAAGAMAVVQLGLGIATILTGVSIALATLHQAGAVLLLTILTVVRHRATASRPRPLSAMVAG
;
A
#
# COMPACT_ATOMS: atom_id res chain seq x y z
N MET A 1 -22.97 -5.60 -25.28
CA MET A 1 -21.50 -5.60 -24.98
C MET A 1 -21.01 -7.03 -25.12
N GLN A 2 -19.99 -7.29 -25.92
CA GLN A 2 -19.38 -8.62 -25.94
C GLN A 2 -18.88 -8.98 -24.55
N PRO A 3 -19.05 -10.23 -24.09
CA PRO A 3 -18.56 -10.64 -22.78
C PRO A 3 -17.03 -10.52 -22.77
N VAL A 4 -16.51 -9.82 -21.76
CA VAL A 4 -15.05 -9.72 -21.57
C VAL A 4 -14.53 -11.12 -21.23
N PRO A 5 -13.49 -11.62 -21.92
CA PRO A 5 -12.97 -12.96 -21.68
C PRO A 5 -12.55 -13.14 -20.20
N ALA A 6 -12.84 -14.31 -19.64
CA ALA A 6 -12.39 -14.66 -18.29
C ALA A 6 -10.87 -14.48 -18.11
N ALA A 7 -10.10 -14.64 -19.18
CA ALA A 7 -8.66 -14.41 -19.20
C ALA A 7 -8.26 -13.00 -18.77
N VAL A 8 -9.02 -11.95 -19.16
CA VAL A 8 -8.75 -10.57 -18.76
C VAL A 8 -8.97 -10.38 -17.26
N ARG A 9 -10.04 -10.96 -16.72
CA ARG A 9 -10.29 -10.92 -15.27
C ARG A 9 -9.21 -11.67 -14.50
N ASN A 10 -8.83 -12.87 -14.94
CA ASN A 10 -7.81 -13.68 -14.28
C ASN A 10 -6.45 -12.97 -14.31
N TRP A 11 -6.09 -12.35 -15.43
CA TRP A 11 -4.91 -11.51 -15.50
C TRP A 11 -4.92 -10.38 -14.47
N LEU A 12 -6.02 -9.64 -14.32
CA LEU A 12 -6.13 -8.57 -13.32
C LEU A 12 -6.09 -9.11 -11.88
N ILE A 13 -6.56 -10.33 -11.62
CA ILE A 13 -6.41 -10.99 -10.30
C ILE A 13 -4.91 -11.21 -10.01
N VAL A 14 -4.16 -11.70 -10.99
CA VAL A 14 -2.70 -11.89 -10.85
C VAL A 14 -2.01 -10.54 -10.61
N VAL A 15 -2.35 -9.50 -11.38
CA VAL A 15 -1.80 -8.14 -11.19
C VAL A 15 -2.13 -7.61 -9.78
N ALA A 16 -3.37 -7.78 -9.30
CA ALA A 16 -3.72 -7.39 -7.93
C ALA A 16 -2.89 -8.14 -6.88
N GLY A 17 -2.69 -9.46 -7.05
CA GLY A 17 -1.82 -10.25 -6.19
C GLY A 17 -0.37 -9.77 -6.20
N MET A 18 0.16 -9.42 -7.38
CA MET A 18 1.52 -8.86 -7.52
C MET A 18 1.66 -7.50 -6.83
N ILE A 19 0.66 -6.62 -6.95
CA ILE A 19 0.66 -5.30 -6.27
C ILE A 19 0.56 -5.49 -4.75
N PHE A 20 -0.29 -6.40 -4.27
CA PHE A 20 -0.38 -6.73 -2.84
C PHE A 20 0.97 -7.21 -2.29
N PHE A 21 1.61 -8.15 -2.97
CA PHE A 21 2.95 -8.64 -2.58
C PHE A 21 3.99 -7.51 -2.60
N MET A 22 3.92 -6.60 -3.59
CA MET A 22 4.78 -5.41 -3.66
C MET A 22 4.60 -4.50 -2.44
N ILE A 23 3.37 -4.30 -1.97
CA ILE A 23 3.08 -3.49 -0.77
C ILE A 23 3.71 -4.14 0.47
N VAL A 24 3.64 -5.47 0.59
CA VAL A 24 4.28 -6.22 1.68
C VAL A 24 5.80 -6.14 1.60
N LEU A 25 6.38 -6.33 0.40
CA LEU A 25 7.81 -6.20 0.17
C LEU A 25 8.31 -4.78 0.46
N GLY A 26 7.50 -3.76 0.12
CA GLY A 26 7.78 -2.37 0.45
C GLY A 26 7.79 -2.10 1.96
N ALA A 27 6.89 -2.74 2.72
CA ALA A 27 6.91 -2.68 4.18
C ALA A 27 8.22 -3.24 4.75
N LEU A 28 8.63 -4.42 4.29
CA LEU A 28 9.91 -5.04 4.69
C LEU A 28 11.08 -4.12 4.35
N THR A 29 11.17 -3.62 3.10
CA THR A 29 12.23 -2.71 2.67
C THR A 29 12.31 -1.46 3.56
N ARG A 30 11.15 -0.91 3.96
CA ARG A 30 11.10 0.26 4.84
C ARG A 30 11.52 -0.07 6.28
N LEU A 31 11.02 -1.17 6.85
CA LEU A 31 11.26 -1.57 8.23
C LEU A 31 12.70 -2.04 8.48
N THR A 32 13.33 -2.61 7.48
CA THR A 32 14.75 -3.01 7.52
C THR A 32 15.71 -1.89 7.09
N GLU A 33 15.17 -0.71 6.74
CA GLU A 33 15.94 0.44 6.25
C GLU A 33 16.79 0.17 4.99
N SER A 34 16.39 -0.84 4.21
CA SER A 34 17.13 -1.29 3.02
C SER A 34 16.96 -0.38 1.80
N GLY A 35 15.95 0.49 1.77
CA GLY A 35 15.53 1.23 0.57
C GLY A 35 16.44 2.37 0.10
N LEU A 36 17.66 2.48 0.64
CA LEU A 36 18.72 3.40 0.21
C LEU A 36 20.03 2.68 -0.08
N SER A 37 20.04 1.34 -0.14
CA SER A 37 21.25 0.54 -0.40
C SER A 37 21.73 0.61 -1.85
N MET A 38 20.80 0.84 -2.80
CA MET A 38 21.11 1.02 -4.22
C MET A 38 21.14 2.50 -4.59
N VAL A 39 22.31 3.09 -4.58
CA VAL A 39 22.51 4.54 -4.80
C VAL A 39 22.14 4.97 -6.22
N GLU A 40 22.36 4.12 -7.21
CA GLU A 40 22.09 4.42 -8.61
C GLU A 40 20.67 4.02 -9.03
N TRP A 41 20.03 4.91 -9.81
CA TRP A 41 18.74 4.61 -10.42
C TRP A 41 18.95 4.04 -11.83
N LYS A 42 18.70 2.72 -11.99
CA LYS A 42 18.84 2.00 -13.26
C LYS A 42 17.50 1.35 -13.65
N PRO A 43 16.50 2.12 -14.15
CA PRO A 43 15.16 1.57 -14.41
C PRO A 43 15.15 0.54 -15.53
N VAL A 44 15.98 0.72 -16.55
CA VAL A 44 16.03 -0.15 -17.75
C VAL A 44 17.10 -1.23 -17.64
N THR A 45 18.26 -0.96 -17.05
CA THR A 45 19.43 -1.86 -17.04
C THR A 45 19.62 -2.66 -15.76
N GLY A 46 18.95 -2.28 -14.65
CA GLY A 46 19.14 -2.90 -13.33
C GLY A 46 18.39 -4.23 -13.13
N TRP A 47 18.44 -5.16 -14.11
CA TRP A 47 17.78 -6.46 -14.02
C TRP A 47 18.61 -7.54 -13.33
N LEU A 48 19.93 -7.37 -13.31
CA LEU A 48 20.85 -8.32 -12.72
C LEU A 48 21.52 -7.70 -11.50
N PRO A 49 21.77 -8.49 -10.43
CA PRO A 49 22.56 -8.06 -9.29
C PRO A 49 24.04 -7.96 -9.70
N PRO A 50 24.90 -7.36 -8.85
CA PRO A 50 26.34 -7.39 -9.03
C PRO A 50 26.87 -8.82 -9.14
N VAL A 51 27.77 -9.08 -10.09
CA VAL A 51 28.36 -10.40 -10.33
C VAL A 51 29.87 -10.34 -10.07
N GLY A 52 30.35 -11.21 -9.19
CA GLY A 52 31.75 -11.25 -8.77
C GLY A 52 32.07 -10.28 -7.63
N GLU A 53 33.14 -10.56 -6.92
CA GLU A 53 33.54 -9.84 -5.70
C GLU A 53 33.83 -8.36 -5.97
N GLN A 54 34.53 -8.05 -7.05
CA GLN A 54 34.88 -6.68 -7.42
C GLN A 54 33.64 -5.80 -7.66
N ALA A 55 32.58 -6.35 -8.30
CA ALA A 55 31.34 -5.61 -8.52
C ALA A 55 30.59 -5.35 -7.21
N TRP A 56 30.58 -6.30 -6.30
CA TRP A 56 30.01 -6.12 -4.96
C TRP A 56 30.76 -5.08 -4.14
N GLN A 57 32.10 -5.06 -4.19
CA GLN A 57 32.91 -4.05 -3.51
C GLN A 57 32.63 -2.64 -4.06
N ALA A 58 32.53 -2.50 -5.37
CA ALA A 58 32.19 -1.22 -6.00
C ALA A 58 30.82 -0.68 -5.57
N GLU A 59 29.78 -1.54 -5.44
CA GLU A 59 28.47 -1.11 -4.95
C GLU A 59 28.50 -0.78 -3.43
N LEU A 60 29.26 -1.52 -2.62
CA LEU A 60 29.48 -1.21 -1.21
C LEU A 60 30.13 0.17 -1.03
N GLU A 61 31.20 0.48 -1.80
CA GLU A 61 31.89 1.77 -1.74
C GLU A 61 30.95 2.93 -2.06
N LYS A 62 30.10 2.77 -3.12
CA LYS A 62 29.06 3.75 -3.45
C LYS A 62 28.07 3.94 -2.30
N TYR A 63 27.64 2.83 -1.68
CA TYR A 63 26.75 2.88 -0.53
C TYR A 63 27.36 3.58 0.67
N LEU A 64 28.59 3.22 1.05
CA LEU A 64 29.31 3.82 2.17
C LEU A 64 29.59 5.33 1.95
N SER A 65 29.64 5.80 0.70
CA SER A 65 29.72 7.22 0.37
C SER A 65 28.38 7.97 0.48
N SER A 66 27.26 7.27 0.58
CA SER A 66 25.91 7.86 0.73
C SER A 66 25.69 8.43 2.15
N PRO A 67 24.70 9.31 2.36
CA PRO A 67 24.37 9.81 3.70
C PRO A 67 24.05 8.70 4.70
N GLN A 68 23.30 7.66 4.28
CA GLN A 68 22.98 6.53 5.15
C GLN A 68 24.22 5.71 5.50
N GLY A 69 25.08 5.40 4.52
CA GLY A 69 26.31 4.66 4.75
C GLY A 69 27.27 5.41 5.69
N ARG A 70 27.42 6.73 5.51
CA ARG A 70 28.32 7.56 6.34
C ARG A 70 27.79 7.81 7.75
N LEU A 71 26.49 7.98 7.94
CA LEU A 71 25.91 8.46 9.20
C LEU A 71 25.30 7.34 10.05
N VAL A 72 24.75 6.31 9.43
CA VAL A 72 23.99 5.24 10.12
C VAL A 72 24.76 3.92 10.08
N ASN A 73 25.21 3.48 8.90
CA ASN A 73 25.79 2.16 8.67
C ASN A 73 27.32 2.24 8.42
N ARG A 74 28.00 3.05 9.24
CA ARG A 74 29.46 3.18 9.16
C ARG A 74 30.14 1.83 9.37
N GLY A 75 31.02 1.47 8.44
CA GLY A 75 31.82 0.26 8.57
C GLY A 75 31.06 -1.04 8.29
N PHE A 76 29.93 -0.97 7.61
CA PHE A 76 29.30 -2.18 7.08
C PHE A 76 30.30 -2.99 6.27
N ASP A 77 30.37 -4.27 6.57
CA ASP A 77 31.07 -5.24 5.74
C ASP A 77 30.19 -5.65 4.52
N ILE A 78 30.78 -6.43 3.65
CA ILE A 78 30.12 -6.86 2.41
C ILE A 78 28.87 -7.73 2.68
N ASP A 79 28.86 -8.51 3.75
CA ASP A 79 27.74 -9.42 4.05
C ASP A 79 26.56 -8.65 4.66
N GLN A 80 26.82 -7.69 5.53
CA GLN A 80 25.82 -6.76 6.06
C GLN A 80 25.20 -5.93 4.92
N PHE A 81 26.03 -5.43 3.99
CA PHE A 81 25.55 -4.69 2.82
C PHE A 81 24.68 -5.56 1.91
N LYS A 82 25.09 -6.79 1.61
CA LYS A 82 24.29 -7.72 0.80
C LYS A 82 22.89 -7.97 1.36
N GLN A 83 22.74 -8.04 2.69
CA GLN A 83 21.41 -8.25 3.31
C GLN A 83 20.42 -7.13 2.96
N ILE A 84 20.84 -5.87 3.07
CA ILE A 84 19.98 -4.72 2.72
C ILE A 84 19.86 -4.55 1.19
N PHE A 85 20.91 -4.82 0.44
CA PHE A 85 20.91 -4.73 -1.02
C PHE A 85 19.89 -5.68 -1.67
N TRP A 86 19.88 -6.95 -1.26
CA TRP A 86 18.98 -7.95 -1.84
C TRP A 86 17.51 -7.58 -1.66
N LEU A 87 17.15 -7.02 -0.53
CA LEU A 87 15.77 -6.63 -0.27
C LEU A 87 15.33 -5.47 -1.17
N GLU A 88 16.17 -4.46 -1.33
CA GLU A 88 15.88 -3.35 -2.24
C GLU A 88 15.94 -3.79 -3.71
N PHE A 89 16.89 -4.64 -4.08
CA PHE A 89 16.97 -5.20 -5.43
C PHE A 89 15.70 -5.97 -5.80
N LEU A 90 15.23 -6.86 -4.91
CA LEU A 90 13.99 -7.62 -5.13
C LEU A 90 12.77 -6.68 -5.24
N HIS A 91 12.70 -5.62 -4.42
CA HIS A 91 11.65 -4.61 -4.51
C HIS A 91 11.66 -3.94 -5.89
N ARG A 92 12.82 -3.46 -6.34
CA ARG A 92 12.95 -2.81 -7.66
C ARG A 92 12.68 -3.78 -8.81
N LEU A 93 13.17 -5.02 -8.71
CA LEU A 93 12.92 -6.08 -9.72
C LEU A 93 11.43 -6.40 -9.81
N TRP A 94 10.75 -6.59 -8.65
CA TRP A 94 9.32 -6.87 -8.62
C TRP A 94 8.49 -5.74 -9.24
N GLY A 95 8.88 -4.49 -9.02
CA GLY A 95 8.25 -3.33 -9.68
C GLY A 95 8.35 -3.39 -11.20
N ARG A 96 9.50 -3.79 -11.76
CA ARG A 96 9.68 -3.99 -13.21
C ARG A 96 8.79 -5.12 -13.72
N LEU A 97 8.73 -6.24 -12.98
CA LEU A 97 7.88 -7.39 -13.34
C LEU A 97 6.40 -7.01 -13.34
N ILE A 98 5.92 -6.18 -12.39
CA ILE A 98 4.55 -5.65 -12.42
C ILE A 98 4.34 -4.81 -13.68
N GLY A 99 5.28 -3.93 -14.02
CA GLY A 99 5.20 -3.13 -15.24
C GLY A 99 5.03 -3.98 -16.49
N LEU A 100 5.83 -5.03 -16.65
CA LEU A 100 5.72 -5.99 -17.77
C LEU A 100 4.41 -6.79 -17.69
N ALA A 101 4.01 -7.26 -16.51
CA ALA A 101 2.78 -8.01 -16.30
C ALA A 101 1.52 -7.18 -16.60
N VAL A 102 1.60 -5.85 -16.55
CA VAL A 102 0.52 -4.96 -17.00
C VAL A 102 0.66 -4.66 -18.49
N ALA A 103 1.82 -4.21 -18.95
CA ALA A 103 2.01 -3.69 -20.30
C ALA A 103 1.86 -4.77 -21.41
N LEU A 104 2.50 -5.94 -21.23
CA LEU A 104 2.49 -6.97 -22.27
C LEU A 104 1.11 -7.59 -22.49
N PRO A 105 0.37 -8.03 -21.44
CA PRO A 105 -0.98 -8.55 -21.67
C PRO A 105 -1.96 -7.46 -22.10
N LEU A 106 -1.79 -6.21 -21.65
CA LEU A 106 -2.61 -5.09 -22.13
C LEU A 106 -2.46 -4.93 -23.65
N ALA A 107 -1.21 -4.90 -24.15
CA ALA A 107 -0.94 -4.81 -25.58
C ALA A 107 -1.55 -6.01 -26.34
N TRP A 108 -1.36 -7.23 -25.81
CA TRP A 108 -1.92 -8.45 -26.40
C TRP A 108 -3.44 -8.41 -26.48
N PHE A 109 -4.14 -8.13 -25.38
CA PHE A 109 -5.60 -8.08 -25.37
C PHE A 109 -6.15 -6.93 -26.21
N TRP A 110 -5.39 -5.83 -26.33
CA TRP A 110 -5.76 -4.69 -27.17
C TRP A 110 -5.69 -5.05 -28.65
N LEU A 111 -4.55 -5.56 -29.08
CA LEU A 111 -4.31 -5.93 -30.49
C LEU A 111 -5.18 -7.09 -30.95
N SER A 112 -5.50 -8.05 -30.07
CA SER A 112 -6.41 -9.16 -30.34
C SER A 112 -7.89 -8.80 -30.31
N GLY A 113 -8.26 -7.52 -30.09
CA GLY A 113 -9.64 -7.07 -30.06
C GLY A 113 -10.47 -7.55 -28.87
N ARG A 114 -9.84 -8.14 -27.83
CA ARG A 114 -10.52 -8.75 -26.67
C ARG A 114 -10.95 -7.76 -25.58
N LEU A 115 -10.59 -6.47 -25.71
CA LEU A 115 -10.95 -5.44 -24.74
C LEU A 115 -12.18 -4.66 -25.21
N SER A 116 -13.16 -4.59 -24.35
CA SER A 116 -14.34 -3.74 -24.56
C SER A 116 -13.97 -2.24 -24.50
N PRO A 117 -14.68 -1.36 -25.24
CA PRO A 117 -14.39 0.08 -25.29
C PRO A 117 -14.35 0.75 -23.91
N TRP A 118 -15.21 0.32 -22.98
CA TRP A 118 -15.23 0.90 -21.63
C TRP A 118 -14.02 0.51 -20.77
N LEU A 119 -13.38 -0.64 -21.05
CA LEU A 119 -12.26 -1.15 -20.27
C LEU A 119 -10.92 -0.56 -20.71
N LYS A 120 -10.76 -0.27 -22.02
CA LYS A 120 -9.51 0.27 -22.59
C LYS A 120 -8.96 1.49 -21.84
N PRO A 121 -9.71 2.59 -21.65
CA PRO A 121 -9.18 3.76 -20.94
C PRO A 121 -8.85 3.47 -19.47
N ARG A 122 -9.53 2.53 -18.84
CA ARG A 122 -9.27 2.13 -17.45
C ARG A 122 -7.96 1.37 -17.31
N LEU A 123 -7.65 0.50 -18.26
CA LEU A 123 -6.38 -0.22 -18.28
C LEU A 123 -5.20 0.69 -18.66
N VAL A 124 -5.42 1.65 -19.56
CA VAL A 124 -4.42 2.69 -19.84
C VAL A 124 -4.16 3.54 -18.58
N ALA A 125 -5.21 3.93 -17.86
CA ALA A 125 -5.05 4.64 -16.59
C ALA A 125 -4.24 3.81 -15.58
N LEU A 126 -4.50 2.50 -15.46
CA LEU A 126 -3.71 1.60 -14.60
C LEU A 126 -2.22 1.60 -15.00
N LEU A 127 -1.90 1.52 -16.30
CA LEU A 127 -0.53 1.56 -16.80
C LEU A 127 0.16 2.91 -16.51
N VAL A 128 -0.53 4.03 -16.79
CA VAL A 128 0.01 5.38 -16.56
C VAL A 128 0.26 5.63 -15.07
N LEU A 129 -0.72 5.28 -14.22
CA LEU A 129 -0.56 5.39 -12.77
C LEU A 129 0.53 4.47 -12.23
N GLY A 130 0.71 3.28 -12.83
CA GLY A 130 1.85 2.40 -12.54
C GLY A 130 3.19 3.04 -12.88
N GLY A 131 3.29 3.74 -14.01
CA GLY A 131 4.46 4.55 -14.37
C GLY A 131 4.72 5.67 -13.37
N LEU A 132 3.67 6.41 -12.96
CA LEU A 132 3.77 7.45 -11.92
C LEU A 132 4.20 6.88 -10.57
N GLN A 133 3.75 5.66 -10.22
CA GLN A 133 4.20 4.96 -9.02
C GLN A 133 5.72 4.72 -9.04
N GLY A 134 6.28 4.31 -10.19
CA GLY A 134 7.72 4.16 -10.37
C GLY A 134 8.47 5.49 -10.23
N ALA A 135 7.97 6.56 -10.86
CA ALA A 135 8.54 7.89 -10.77
C ALA A 135 8.51 8.44 -9.33
N LEU A 136 7.40 8.21 -8.62
CA LEU A 136 7.26 8.62 -7.21
C LEU A 136 8.19 7.84 -6.29
N GLY A 137 8.40 6.52 -6.57
CA GLY A 137 9.40 5.71 -5.87
C GLY A 137 10.82 6.24 -6.07
N TRP A 138 11.18 6.61 -7.29
CA TRP A 138 12.45 7.27 -7.57
C TRP A 138 12.60 8.59 -6.82
N ALA A 139 11.61 9.46 -6.89
CA ALA A 139 11.62 10.73 -6.18
C ALA A 139 11.73 10.57 -4.66
N MET A 140 11.12 9.48 -4.10
CA MET A 140 11.24 9.13 -2.69
C MET A 140 12.67 8.75 -2.32
N VAL A 141 13.30 7.82 -3.06
CA VAL A 141 14.67 7.37 -2.83
C VAL A 141 15.66 8.52 -2.98
N ALA A 142 15.52 9.34 -4.03
CA ALA A 142 16.35 10.52 -4.26
C ALA A 142 16.35 11.47 -3.06
N SER A 143 15.27 11.56 -2.27
CA SER A 143 15.22 12.42 -1.09
C SER A 143 16.12 11.98 0.07
N GLY A 144 16.52 10.70 0.11
CA GLY A 144 17.41 10.14 1.14
C GLY A 144 18.87 10.01 0.71
N LEU A 145 19.18 10.36 -0.54
CA LEU A 145 20.54 10.23 -1.10
C LEU A 145 21.31 11.56 -1.17
N VAL A 146 20.69 12.70 -0.84
CA VAL A 146 21.34 14.02 -0.91
C VAL A 146 21.88 14.43 0.46
N ASP A 147 20.99 14.79 1.40
CA ASP A 147 21.39 15.40 2.67
C ASP A 147 20.96 14.61 3.91
N ARG A 148 20.06 13.64 3.73
CA ARG A 148 19.43 12.92 4.85
C ARG A 148 19.71 11.43 4.77
N PRO A 149 19.93 10.74 5.92
CA PRO A 149 20.11 9.29 5.92
C PRO A 149 18.79 8.52 5.85
N SER A 150 17.67 9.19 5.54
CA SER A 150 16.33 8.59 5.45
C SER A 150 15.50 9.28 4.38
N VAL A 151 14.55 8.55 3.81
CA VAL A 151 13.59 9.10 2.83
C VAL A 151 12.62 10.09 3.49
N SER A 152 12.11 11.05 2.71
CA SER A 152 11.06 11.95 3.16
C SER A 152 9.79 11.17 3.53
N HIS A 153 9.26 11.39 4.74
CA HIS A 153 8.02 10.76 5.21
C HIS A 153 6.80 11.16 4.37
N TYR A 154 6.78 12.36 3.79
CA TYR A 154 5.74 12.78 2.84
C TYR A 154 5.79 11.98 1.54
N ARG A 155 6.99 11.81 0.96
CA ARG A 155 7.16 11.04 -0.28
C ARG A 155 6.89 9.56 -0.05
N LEU A 156 7.25 9.04 1.12
CA LEU A 156 6.88 7.68 1.55
C LEU A 156 5.36 7.51 1.64
N ALA A 157 4.66 8.44 2.29
CA ALA A 157 3.21 8.40 2.39
C ALA A 157 2.55 8.48 1.01
N ALA A 158 2.97 9.39 0.15
CA ALA A 158 2.45 9.52 -1.21
C ALA A 158 2.67 8.25 -2.05
N HIS A 159 3.87 7.65 -1.97
CA HIS A 159 4.22 6.41 -2.68
C HIS A 159 3.36 5.23 -2.19
N LEU A 160 3.20 5.05 -0.87
CA LEU A 160 2.34 4.00 -0.32
C LEU A 160 0.87 4.19 -0.70
N LEU A 161 0.35 5.42 -0.57
CA LEU A 161 -1.06 5.69 -0.87
C LEU A 161 -1.40 5.48 -2.35
N LEU A 162 -0.49 5.85 -3.26
CA LEU A 162 -0.68 5.58 -4.68
C LEU A 162 -0.64 4.07 -4.96
N ALA A 163 0.27 3.32 -4.33
CA ALA A 163 0.30 1.85 -4.46
C ALA A 163 -1.01 1.20 -3.98
N VAL A 164 -1.53 1.64 -2.82
CA VAL A 164 -2.79 1.15 -2.26
C VAL A 164 -3.99 1.55 -3.15
N ALA A 165 -3.98 2.76 -3.72
CA ALA A 165 -5.01 3.21 -4.66
C ALA A 165 -5.00 2.38 -5.95
N LEU A 166 -3.82 2.10 -6.52
CA LEU A 166 -3.65 1.20 -7.68
C LEU A 166 -4.16 -0.21 -7.38
N TYR A 167 -3.83 -0.74 -6.21
CA TYR A 167 -4.34 -2.02 -5.76
C TYR A 167 -5.88 -2.02 -5.66
N ALA A 168 -6.46 -1.07 -4.94
CA ALA A 168 -7.91 -0.95 -4.77
C ALA A 168 -8.63 -0.77 -6.11
N TYR A 169 -8.05 0.01 -7.02
CA TYR A 169 -8.56 0.20 -8.37
C TYR A 169 -8.53 -1.10 -9.18
N THR A 170 -7.44 -1.87 -9.10
CA THR A 170 -7.33 -3.18 -9.78
C THR A 170 -8.35 -4.17 -9.22
N VAL A 171 -8.51 -4.24 -7.89
CA VAL A 171 -9.54 -5.06 -7.24
C VAL A 171 -10.94 -4.65 -7.70
N TRP A 172 -11.23 -3.35 -7.78
CA TRP A 172 -12.51 -2.86 -8.27
C TRP A 172 -12.78 -3.29 -9.72
N LEU A 173 -11.77 -3.23 -10.61
CA LEU A 173 -11.89 -3.73 -11.99
C LEU A 173 -12.18 -5.24 -12.02
N VAL A 174 -11.50 -6.02 -11.18
CA VAL A 174 -11.77 -7.47 -11.05
C VAL A 174 -13.22 -7.73 -10.64
N LEU A 175 -13.75 -6.96 -9.68
CA LEU A 175 -15.13 -7.09 -9.23
C LEU A 175 -16.14 -6.68 -10.32
N GLU A 176 -15.85 -5.61 -11.08
CA GLU A 176 -16.70 -5.19 -12.21
C GLU A 176 -16.76 -6.23 -13.34
N LEU A 177 -15.68 -6.99 -13.54
CA LEU A 177 -15.63 -8.10 -14.51
C LEU A 177 -16.14 -9.43 -13.94
N GLY A 178 -16.48 -9.45 -12.65
CA GLY A 178 -16.94 -10.64 -11.93
C GLY A 178 -18.45 -10.86 -12.01
N ARG A 179 -18.94 -11.65 -11.05
CA ARG A 179 -20.36 -12.01 -10.93
C ARG A 179 -21.21 -10.82 -10.50
N GLN A 180 -22.09 -10.37 -11.39
CA GLN A 180 -23.00 -9.24 -11.14
C GLN A 180 -24.24 -9.65 -10.33
N ASP A 181 -24.58 -10.94 -10.32
CA ASP A 181 -25.67 -11.53 -9.53
C ASP A 181 -25.47 -11.43 -8.02
N LEU A 182 -24.25 -11.16 -7.56
CA LEU A 182 -23.95 -10.94 -6.13
C LEU A 182 -24.25 -9.50 -5.66
N ARG A 183 -24.63 -8.59 -6.56
CA ARG A 183 -24.99 -7.22 -6.22
C ARG A 183 -26.41 -7.16 -5.65
N HIS A 184 -26.59 -6.24 -4.72
CA HIS A 184 -27.90 -5.90 -4.13
C HIS A 184 -27.99 -4.37 -4.02
N ASP A 185 -29.14 -3.81 -4.27
CA ASP A 185 -29.35 -2.36 -4.18
C ASP A 185 -29.53 -1.92 -2.72
N ASP A 186 -28.44 -1.44 -2.13
CA ASP A 186 -28.42 -0.90 -0.77
C ASP A 186 -27.56 0.37 -0.72
N ALA A 187 -28.15 1.47 -1.12
CA ALA A 187 -27.50 2.78 -1.17
C ALA A 187 -26.99 3.26 0.20
N LYS A 188 -27.60 2.81 1.31
CA LYS A 188 -27.15 3.18 2.66
C LYS A 188 -25.84 2.47 2.99
N THR A 189 -25.76 1.16 2.75
CA THR A 189 -24.53 0.38 2.94
C THR A 189 -23.45 0.85 1.99
N MET A 190 -23.75 1.11 0.72
CA MET A 190 -22.79 1.64 -0.26
C MET A 190 -22.16 2.96 0.21
N ARG A 191 -22.96 3.93 0.67
CA ARG A 191 -22.44 5.24 1.16
C ARG A 191 -21.56 5.08 2.40
N LYS A 192 -21.97 4.23 3.37
CA LYS A 192 -21.16 3.96 4.57
C LYS A 192 -19.84 3.28 4.21
N ALA A 193 -19.87 2.24 3.36
CA ALA A 193 -18.67 1.58 2.92
C ALA A 193 -17.72 2.55 2.18
N THR A 194 -18.26 3.46 1.36
CA THR A 194 -17.45 4.50 0.69
C THR A 194 -16.80 5.44 1.71
N ALA A 195 -17.52 5.88 2.73
CA ALA A 195 -16.97 6.74 3.79
C ALA A 195 -15.88 6.00 4.59
N LEU A 196 -16.07 4.70 4.89
CA LEU A 196 -15.07 3.90 5.60
C LEU A 196 -13.84 3.61 4.73
N ILE A 197 -13.99 3.43 3.42
CA ILE A 197 -12.86 3.35 2.49
C ILE A 197 -12.06 4.66 2.53
N ALA A 198 -12.73 5.81 2.44
CA ALA A 198 -12.06 7.10 2.53
C ALA A 198 -11.34 7.28 3.88
N LEU A 199 -12.00 6.93 5.00
CA LEU A 199 -11.38 6.94 6.32
C LEU A 199 -10.18 5.98 6.40
N THR A 200 -10.24 4.81 5.75
CA THR A 200 -9.11 3.87 5.69
C THR A 200 -7.89 4.53 5.02
N PHE A 201 -8.07 5.26 3.92
CA PHE A 201 -6.99 6.04 3.30
C PHE A 201 -6.44 7.11 4.24
N VAL A 202 -7.30 7.80 4.98
CA VAL A 202 -6.87 8.77 5.98
C VAL A 202 -6.03 8.09 7.08
N VAL A 203 -6.50 6.98 7.66
CA VAL A 203 -5.74 6.20 8.67
C VAL A 203 -4.39 5.73 8.11
N MET A 204 -4.37 5.23 6.88
CA MET A 204 -3.14 4.81 6.21
C MET A 204 -2.17 5.97 6.00
N THR A 205 -2.66 7.19 5.73
CA THR A 205 -1.82 8.39 5.61
C THR A 205 -1.05 8.63 6.90
N TRP A 206 -1.75 8.69 8.04
CA TRP A 206 -1.08 8.88 9.34
C TRP A 206 -0.21 7.69 9.74
N GLY A 207 -0.58 6.46 9.36
CA GLY A 207 0.27 5.28 9.52
C GLY A 207 1.58 5.38 8.73
N ALA A 208 1.53 5.88 7.49
CA ALA A 208 2.71 6.09 6.66
C ALA A 208 3.61 7.22 7.19
N LEU A 209 3.02 8.33 7.66
CA LEU A 209 3.75 9.42 8.32
C LEU A 209 4.43 8.90 9.60
N MET A 210 3.71 8.12 10.43
CA MET A 210 4.25 7.49 11.62
C MET A 210 5.44 6.57 11.31
N ALA A 211 5.32 5.75 10.25
CA ALA A 211 6.42 4.91 9.79
C ALA A 211 7.61 5.73 9.29
N GLY A 212 7.37 6.79 8.51
CA GLY A 212 8.42 7.67 8.00
C GLY A 212 9.16 8.43 9.09
N LEU A 213 8.47 8.91 10.11
CA LEU A 213 9.03 9.59 11.29
C LEU A 213 9.61 8.62 12.34
N ARG A 214 9.48 7.30 12.15
CA ARG A 214 9.81 6.26 13.16
C ARG A 214 9.07 6.46 14.50
N ALA A 215 7.95 7.16 14.47
CA ALA A 215 7.21 7.54 15.66
C ALA A 215 6.53 6.35 16.38
N GLY A 216 6.44 5.18 15.75
CA GLY A 216 5.86 3.98 16.36
C GLY A 216 6.61 3.49 17.60
N ALA A 217 7.89 3.82 17.74
CA ALA A 217 8.72 3.43 18.88
C ALA A 217 8.67 4.44 20.04
N SER A 218 8.00 5.60 19.92
CA SER A 218 8.02 6.65 20.92
C SER A 218 7.14 6.33 22.14
N HIS A 219 5.98 5.72 21.93
CA HIS A 219 5.03 5.36 22.99
C HIS A 219 4.54 3.94 22.80
N ASN A 220 5.15 2.98 23.50
CA ASN A 220 4.93 1.53 23.33
C ASN A 220 3.92 0.95 24.32
N THR A 221 2.96 1.71 24.80
CA THR A 221 1.91 1.27 25.70
C THR A 221 0.52 1.41 25.07
N PHE A 222 -0.45 0.62 25.55
CA PHE A 222 -1.85 0.65 25.15
C PHE A 222 -2.75 0.33 26.35
N PRO A 223 -3.91 0.99 26.52
CA PRO A 223 -4.55 1.96 25.62
C PRO A 223 -3.96 3.38 25.70
N THR A 224 -3.28 3.71 26.78
CA THR A 224 -2.62 5.01 26.98
C THR A 224 -1.29 5.11 26.23
N MET A 225 -0.78 6.32 26.07
CA MET A 225 0.54 6.63 25.52
C MET A 225 1.49 6.97 26.68
N SER A 226 2.31 6.01 27.11
CA SER A 226 3.20 6.12 28.28
C SER A 226 2.47 6.56 29.57
N GLY A 227 1.27 6.02 29.80
CA GLY A 227 0.41 6.34 30.96
C GLY A 227 -0.57 7.48 30.74
N TYR A 228 -0.48 8.23 29.65
CA TYR A 228 -1.33 9.40 29.37
C TYR A 228 -2.37 9.10 28.27
N TRP A 229 -3.60 9.59 28.47
CA TRP A 229 -4.61 9.64 27.41
C TRP A 229 -4.30 10.74 26.38
N MET A 230 -3.74 11.87 26.85
CA MET A 230 -3.16 12.94 26.04
C MET A 230 -1.70 13.09 26.47
N PRO A 231 -0.74 12.53 25.74
CA PRO A 231 0.66 12.57 26.14
C PRO A 231 1.22 14.00 26.09
N PRO A 232 2.19 14.35 26.96
CA PRO A 232 2.96 15.55 26.78
C PRO A 232 3.70 15.51 25.43
N GLY A 233 4.01 16.65 24.87
CA GLY A 233 4.65 16.76 23.55
C GLY A 233 3.67 16.92 22.39
N LEU A 234 2.35 16.91 22.68
CA LEU A 234 1.36 17.24 21.65
C LEU A 234 1.42 18.75 21.32
N LEU A 235 1.40 19.08 20.04
CA LEU A 235 1.30 20.46 19.50
C LEU A 235 2.42 21.41 19.95
N GLU A 236 3.62 20.91 20.23
CA GLU A 236 4.77 21.72 20.67
C GLU A 236 5.45 22.51 19.55
N LEU A 237 5.25 22.13 18.29
CA LEU A 237 5.85 22.82 17.15
C LEU A 237 5.01 24.02 16.73
N ALA A 238 5.67 25.10 16.31
CA ALA A 238 5.02 26.29 15.75
C ALA A 238 5.29 26.38 14.24
N PRO A 239 4.27 26.69 13.43
CA PRO A 239 2.86 26.89 13.76
C PRO A 239 2.16 25.57 14.12
N TRP A 240 1.10 25.62 14.93
CA TRP A 240 0.46 24.44 15.54
C TRP A 240 0.08 23.31 14.57
N TRP A 241 -0.33 23.63 13.34
CA TRP A 241 -0.75 22.65 12.33
C TRP A 241 0.40 21.75 11.83
N ILE A 242 1.66 22.19 11.93
CA ILE A 242 2.83 21.40 11.57
C ILE A 242 2.90 20.12 12.40
N ASN A 243 2.43 20.14 13.66
CA ASN A 243 2.46 18.97 14.52
C ASN A 243 1.70 17.78 13.94
N LEU A 244 0.65 18.01 13.16
CA LEU A 244 -0.12 16.93 12.52
C LEU A 244 0.72 16.10 11.55
N PHE A 245 1.87 16.61 11.12
CA PHE A 245 2.68 15.99 10.07
C PHE A 245 4.15 15.76 10.48
N GLU A 246 4.71 16.60 11.36
CA GLU A 246 6.13 16.58 11.72
C GLU A 246 6.39 16.13 13.17
N ASN A 247 5.39 16.23 14.05
CA ASN A 247 5.55 15.82 15.43
C ASN A 247 5.16 14.35 15.60
N GLY A 248 6.14 13.49 15.89
CA GLY A 248 5.94 12.05 16.02
C GLY A 248 4.88 11.67 17.08
N THR A 249 4.84 12.35 18.21
CA THR A 249 3.83 12.13 19.28
C THR A 249 2.42 12.43 18.76
N THR A 250 2.24 13.58 18.10
CA THR A 250 0.95 13.97 17.52
C THR A 250 0.53 13.03 16.39
N VAL A 251 1.44 12.66 15.50
CA VAL A 251 1.16 11.75 14.39
C VAL A 251 0.72 10.38 14.93
N GLN A 252 1.40 9.85 15.94
CA GLN A 252 1.03 8.59 16.58
C GLN A 252 -0.33 8.68 17.29
N PHE A 253 -0.60 9.78 18.01
CA PHE A 253 -1.86 10.04 18.66
C PHE A 253 -3.03 10.07 17.66
N VAL A 254 -2.90 10.86 16.61
CA VAL A 254 -3.92 10.97 15.55
C VAL A 254 -4.17 9.62 14.88
N HIS A 255 -3.11 8.88 14.55
CA HIS A 255 -3.25 7.54 13.95
C HIS A 255 -4.06 6.60 14.84
N ARG A 256 -3.78 6.54 16.14
CA ARG A 256 -4.50 5.67 17.11
C ARG A 256 -5.99 5.99 17.17
N TRP A 257 -6.34 7.28 17.29
CA TRP A 257 -7.75 7.68 17.36
C TRP A 257 -8.50 7.48 16.06
N LEU A 258 -7.90 7.83 14.94
CA LEU A 258 -8.50 7.57 13.62
C LEU A 258 -8.71 6.07 13.38
N ALA A 259 -7.76 5.22 13.79
CA ALA A 259 -7.90 3.77 13.70
C ALA A 259 -9.04 3.25 14.59
N ALA A 260 -9.18 3.76 15.83
CA ALA A 260 -10.29 3.41 16.71
C ALA A 260 -11.65 3.78 16.11
N PHE A 261 -11.78 4.99 15.54
CA PHE A 261 -12.99 5.43 14.84
C PHE A 261 -13.29 4.58 13.60
N LEU A 262 -12.26 4.21 12.84
CA LEU A 262 -12.42 3.31 11.69
C LEU A 262 -12.95 1.95 12.14
N VAL A 263 -12.34 1.32 13.14
CA VAL A 263 -12.78 0.02 13.68
C VAL A 263 -14.22 0.09 14.16
N LEU A 264 -14.56 1.11 14.95
CA LEU A 264 -15.95 1.31 15.42
C LEU A 264 -16.92 1.45 14.24
N GLY A 265 -16.58 2.26 13.25
CA GLY A 265 -17.41 2.46 12.06
C GLY A 265 -17.63 1.17 11.27
N VAL A 266 -16.58 0.34 11.12
CA VAL A 266 -16.67 -0.96 10.44
C VAL A 266 -17.52 -1.95 11.24
N LEU A 267 -17.38 -1.99 12.57
CA LEU A 267 -18.21 -2.84 13.43
C LEU A 267 -19.70 -2.43 13.37
N VAL A 268 -19.99 -1.14 13.39
CA VAL A 268 -21.36 -0.61 13.21
C VAL A 268 -21.91 -0.98 11.83
N LEU A 269 -21.09 -0.90 10.78
CA LEU A 269 -21.50 -1.36 9.45
C LEU A 269 -21.82 -2.86 9.45
N ALA A 270 -20.94 -3.70 10.03
CA ALA A 270 -21.12 -5.15 10.12
C ALA A 270 -22.41 -5.52 10.87
N TRP A 271 -22.61 -4.89 12.03
CA TRP A 271 -23.79 -5.11 12.87
C TRP A 271 -25.11 -4.72 12.18
N ARG A 272 -25.12 -3.60 11.41
CA ARG A 272 -26.33 -3.12 10.73
C ARG A 272 -26.60 -3.85 9.43
N ALA A 273 -25.59 -4.15 8.62
CA ALA A 273 -25.75 -4.78 7.33
C ALA A 273 -26.00 -6.30 7.45
N ARG A 274 -25.38 -6.97 8.44
CA ARG A 274 -25.48 -8.42 8.72
C ARG A 274 -25.24 -9.32 7.50
N ARG A 275 -24.50 -8.82 6.49
CA ARG A 275 -24.13 -9.57 5.30
C ARG A 275 -22.75 -10.22 5.49
N PRO A 276 -22.50 -11.38 4.85
CA PRO A 276 -21.23 -12.10 5.05
C PRO A 276 -19.98 -11.24 4.83
N GLU A 277 -19.98 -10.42 3.78
CA GLU A 277 -18.86 -9.52 3.49
C GLU A 277 -18.71 -8.40 4.51
N ALA A 278 -19.80 -7.88 5.06
CA ALA A 278 -19.76 -6.86 6.10
C ALA A 278 -19.30 -7.46 7.45
N LEU A 279 -19.72 -8.67 7.77
CA LEU A 279 -19.26 -9.42 8.95
C LEU A 279 -17.75 -9.75 8.81
N ALA A 280 -17.30 -10.16 7.62
CA ALA A 280 -15.88 -10.36 7.33
C ALA A 280 -15.06 -9.07 7.51
N ALA A 281 -15.60 -7.89 7.09
CA ALA A 281 -14.98 -6.61 7.35
C ALA A 281 -14.85 -6.33 8.86
N GLY A 282 -15.91 -6.60 9.64
CA GLY A 282 -15.91 -6.48 11.10
C GLY A 282 -14.84 -7.36 11.76
N ALA A 283 -14.78 -8.63 11.39
CA ALA A 283 -13.77 -9.55 11.90
C ALA A 283 -12.34 -9.09 11.55
N MET A 284 -12.11 -8.66 10.29
CA MET A 284 -10.82 -8.15 9.86
C MET A 284 -10.44 -6.84 10.59
N ALA A 285 -11.40 -5.98 10.89
CA ALA A 285 -11.14 -4.75 11.66
C ALA A 285 -10.67 -5.06 13.10
N VAL A 286 -11.23 -6.10 13.74
CA VAL A 286 -10.75 -6.57 15.06
C VAL A 286 -9.33 -7.13 14.96
N VAL A 287 -9.06 -7.97 13.97
CA VAL A 287 -7.70 -8.49 13.72
C VAL A 287 -6.71 -7.34 13.47
N GLN A 288 -7.10 -6.36 12.66
CA GLN A 288 -6.27 -5.20 12.34
C GLN A 288 -5.95 -4.34 13.57
N LEU A 289 -6.92 -4.16 14.46
CA LEU A 289 -6.71 -3.48 15.75
C LEU A 289 -5.71 -4.26 16.60
N GLY A 290 -5.90 -5.57 16.74
CA GLY A 290 -5.00 -6.46 17.48
C GLY A 290 -3.57 -6.42 16.94
N LEU A 291 -3.39 -6.47 15.61
CA LEU A 291 -2.07 -6.32 14.97
C LEU A 291 -1.43 -4.97 15.26
N GLY A 292 -2.21 -3.87 15.24
CA GLY A 292 -1.72 -2.53 15.58
C GLY A 292 -1.25 -2.44 17.03
N ILE A 293 -2.03 -2.98 17.97
CA ILE A 293 -1.68 -3.02 19.39
C ILE A 293 -0.41 -3.86 19.59
N ALA A 294 -0.36 -5.05 19.02
CA ALA A 294 0.81 -5.94 19.11
C ALA A 294 2.07 -5.29 18.51
N THR A 295 1.94 -4.57 17.39
CA THR A 295 3.05 -3.82 16.78
C THR A 295 3.64 -2.80 17.74
N ILE A 296 2.79 -2.05 18.45
CA ILE A 296 3.25 -1.03 19.41
C ILE A 296 3.89 -1.70 20.63
N LEU A 297 3.23 -2.68 21.24
CA LEU A 297 3.70 -3.36 22.45
C LEU A 297 5.03 -4.09 22.27
N THR A 298 5.36 -4.47 21.05
CA THR A 298 6.63 -5.14 20.68
C THR A 298 7.73 -4.20 20.21
N GLY A 299 7.55 -2.88 20.37
CA GLY A 299 8.54 -1.90 19.90
C GLY A 299 8.71 -1.89 18.37
N VAL A 300 7.60 -2.10 17.63
CA VAL A 300 7.56 -2.15 16.16
C VAL A 300 8.33 -3.35 15.58
N SER A 301 8.02 -4.57 16.07
CA SER A 301 8.52 -5.81 15.45
C SER A 301 8.27 -5.79 13.94
N ILE A 302 9.30 -6.08 13.13
CA ILE A 302 9.24 -6.08 11.67
C ILE A 302 8.11 -6.99 11.17
N ALA A 303 7.97 -8.18 11.72
CA ALA A 303 6.94 -9.13 11.33
C ALA A 303 5.53 -8.59 11.60
N LEU A 304 5.28 -8.07 12.82
CA LEU A 304 3.95 -7.55 13.19
C LEU A 304 3.61 -6.26 12.45
N ALA A 305 4.57 -5.35 12.25
CA ALA A 305 4.36 -4.14 11.47
C ALA A 305 4.05 -4.46 9.99
N THR A 306 4.73 -5.46 9.41
CA THR A 306 4.46 -5.94 8.05
C THR A 306 3.05 -6.56 7.95
N LEU A 307 2.67 -7.40 8.90
CA LEU A 307 1.34 -7.99 8.98
C LEU A 307 0.26 -6.94 9.20
N HIS A 308 0.53 -5.90 10.02
CA HIS A 308 -0.38 -4.78 10.22
C HIS A 308 -0.60 -3.98 8.92
N GLN A 309 0.44 -3.72 8.14
CA GLN A 309 0.28 -3.07 6.84
C GLN A 309 -0.49 -3.96 5.84
N ALA A 310 -0.18 -5.25 5.76
CA ALA A 310 -0.90 -6.21 4.91
C ALA A 310 -2.39 -6.32 5.32
N GLY A 311 -2.66 -6.39 6.62
CA GLY A 311 -4.00 -6.44 7.18
C GLY A 311 -4.84 -5.21 6.83
N ALA A 312 -4.25 -4.02 6.84
CA ALA A 312 -4.93 -2.79 6.43
C ALA A 312 -5.36 -2.83 4.95
N VAL A 313 -4.52 -3.40 4.07
CA VAL A 313 -4.84 -3.59 2.65
C VAL A 313 -5.94 -4.65 2.48
N LEU A 314 -5.94 -5.72 3.27
CA LEU A 314 -7.01 -6.73 3.28
C LEU A 314 -8.33 -6.14 3.76
N LEU A 315 -8.33 -5.32 4.82
CA LEU A 315 -9.53 -4.61 5.29
C LEU A 315 -10.10 -3.71 4.18
N LEU A 316 -9.23 -2.95 3.51
CA LEU A 316 -9.63 -2.12 2.36
C LEU A 316 -10.23 -2.97 1.23
N THR A 317 -9.66 -4.14 0.96
CA THR A 317 -10.19 -5.09 -0.04
C THR A 317 -11.61 -5.52 0.31
N ILE A 318 -11.83 -5.94 1.56
CA ILE A 318 -13.15 -6.40 2.01
C ILE A 318 -14.17 -5.24 1.96
N LEU A 319 -13.79 -4.03 2.40
CA LEU A 319 -14.65 -2.85 2.30
C LEU A 319 -14.98 -2.49 0.85
N THR A 320 -14.02 -2.68 -0.08
CA THR A 320 -14.25 -2.50 -1.52
C THR A 320 -15.27 -3.51 -2.04
N VAL A 321 -15.21 -4.78 -1.59
CA VAL A 321 -16.21 -5.81 -1.91
C VAL A 321 -17.58 -5.44 -1.35
N VAL A 322 -17.66 -5.01 -0.08
CA VAL A 322 -18.92 -4.56 0.55
C VAL A 322 -19.54 -3.44 -0.27
N ARG A 323 -18.77 -2.41 -0.60
CA ARG A 323 -19.22 -1.28 -1.42
C ARG A 323 -19.71 -1.74 -2.80
N HIS A 324 -18.93 -2.58 -3.47
CA HIS A 324 -19.25 -3.07 -4.81
C HIS A 324 -20.55 -3.89 -4.83
N ARG A 325 -20.73 -4.79 -3.85
CA ARG A 325 -21.94 -5.61 -3.74
C ARG A 325 -23.19 -4.80 -3.37
N ALA A 326 -23.02 -3.71 -2.64
CA ALA A 326 -24.11 -2.82 -2.26
C ALA A 326 -24.55 -1.88 -3.40
N THR A 327 -23.93 -1.92 -4.58
CA THR A 327 -24.38 -1.14 -5.76
C THR A 327 -25.46 -1.89 -6.54
N ALA A 328 -26.43 -1.17 -7.11
CA ALA A 328 -27.43 -1.75 -7.99
C ALA A 328 -26.82 -2.51 -9.17
N SER A 329 -27.42 -3.64 -9.52
CA SER A 329 -27.07 -4.36 -10.73
C SER A 329 -27.33 -3.47 -11.95
N ARG A 330 -26.36 -3.37 -12.87
CA ARG A 330 -26.64 -2.69 -14.15
C ARG A 330 -27.68 -3.50 -14.90
N PRO A 331 -28.76 -2.89 -15.43
CA PRO A 331 -29.70 -3.60 -16.29
C PRO A 331 -28.94 -4.30 -17.42
N ARG A 332 -29.22 -5.59 -17.63
CA ARG A 332 -28.75 -6.25 -18.86
C ARG A 332 -29.41 -5.51 -20.04
N PRO A 333 -28.65 -5.09 -21.07
CA PRO A 333 -29.27 -4.52 -22.25
C PRO A 333 -30.26 -5.55 -22.84
N LEU A 334 -31.48 -5.10 -23.17
CA LEU A 334 -32.57 -5.91 -23.70
C LEU A 334 -32.18 -6.82 -24.88
N SER A 335 -31.12 -6.45 -25.62
CA SER A 335 -30.56 -7.27 -26.71
C SER A 335 -29.96 -8.62 -26.26
N ALA A 336 -29.70 -8.83 -24.97
CA ALA A 336 -29.22 -10.11 -24.44
C ALA A 336 -30.37 -11.03 -23.96
N MET A 337 -31.62 -10.55 -23.92
CA MET A 337 -32.78 -11.33 -23.50
C MET A 337 -33.57 -11.96 -24.69
N VAL A 338 -33.20 -11.60 -25.93
CA VAL A 338 -33.86 -12.08 -27.14
C VAL A 338 -33.05 -13.20 -27.85
N ALA A 339 -31.91 -13.58 -27.31
CA ALA A 339 -31.00 -14.61 -27.87
C ALA A 339 -30.85 -15.84 -26.95
N GLY A 340 -31.90 -16.16 -26.17
CA GLY A 340 -31.96 -17.36 -25.33
C GLY A 340 -33.13 -18.25 -25.72
#